data_2150a454d5257e16782783241787b892
#
_entry.id   2150a454d5257e16782783241787b892
#
_cell.length_a   1.000
_cell.length_b   1.000
_cell.length_c   1.000
_cell.angle_alpha   90.00
_cell.angle_beta   90.00
_cell.angle_gamma   90.00
#
_symmetry.space_group_name_H-M   'P 1'
#
loop_
_entity.id
_entity.type
_entity.pdbx_description
1 polymer ?
#
loop_
_entity_poly.entity_id
_entity_poly.type
_entity_poly.pdbx_seq_one_letter_code
_entity_poly.pdbx_strand_id
1 'polypeptide(L)'
;MRIQVVKTINNLPEGKYTGKITNQSVSNDNKYLWLNVAVDGHSSELNISIALASNILNNFAIHFADADGELDTEDFLNVRIAFTLINREINGKVYSKFSSLEPIFEEEEVVFK
;
A
#
# COMPACT_ATOMS: atom_id res chain seq x y z
N MET A 1 28.72 6.13 -14.72
CA MET A 1 27.51 5.28 -14.68
C MET A 1 26.45 5.97 -13.83
N ARG A 2 25.26 6.07 -14.36
CA ARG A 2 24.15 6.66 -13.60
C ARG A 2 23.43 5.59 -12.84
N ILE A 3 23.24 5.84 -11.55
CA ILE A 3 22.45 4.98 -10.70
C ILE A 3 21.13 5.70 -10.44
N GLN A 4 20.04 5.03 -10.74
CA GLN A 4 18.71 5.54 -10.41
C GLN A 4 18.39 5.19 -8.97
N VAL A 5 18.22 6.22 -8.15
CA VAL A 5 17.85 6.04 -6.73
C VAL A 5 16.39 6.42 -6.58
N VAL A 6 15.58 5.48 -6.10
CA VAL A 6 14.18 5.76 -5.76
C VAL A 6 14.15 6.36 -4.37
N LYS A 7 13.60 7.57 -4.27
CA LYS A 7 13.42 8.22 -2.97
C LYS A 7 12.12 7.75 -2.34
N THR A 8 12.18 7.48 -1.04
CA THR A 8 10.99 7.19 -0.25
C THR A 8 10.60 8.39 0.60
N ILE A 9 9.31 8.59 0.76
CA ILE A 9 8.73 9.64 1.60
C ILE A 9 7.75 9.01 2.58
N ASN A 10 7.48 9.69 3.69
CA ASN A 10 6.62 9.16 4.75
C ASN A 10 5.24 9.78 4.76
N ASN A 11 5.00 10.81 3.97
CA ASN A 11 3.72 11.49 3.96
C ASN A 11 3.45 12.16 2.62
N LEU A 12 2.16 12.29 2.33
CA LEU A 12 1.60 13.09 1.25
C LEU A 12 0.41 13.86 1.83
N PRO A 13 -0.03 14.94 1.18
CA PRO A 13 -1.26 15.62 1.61
C PRO A 13 -2.41 14.64 1.74
N GLU A 14 -3.29 14.90 2.71
CA GLU A 14 -4.50 14.09 2.87
C GLU A 14 -5.35 14.12 1.62
N GLY A 15 -5.93 12.99 1.25
CA GLY A 15 -6.77 12.88 0.07
C GLY A 15 -6.80 11.47 -0.49
N LYS A 16 -7.36 11.36 -1.69
CA LYS A 16 -7.50 10.09 -2.41
C LYS A 16 -6.40 9.95 -3.44
N TYR A 17 -5.86 8.74 -3.53
CA TYR A 17 -4.75 8.43 -4.42
C TYR A 17 -4.94 7.06 -5.05
N THR A 18 -4.20 6.84 -6.12
CA THR A 18 -3.98 5.51 -6.70
C THR A 18 -2.49 5.28 -6.83
N GLY A 19 -2.10 4.03 -6.84
CA GLY A 19 -0.70 3.67 -6.98
C GLY A 19 -0.51 2.17 -7.07
N LYS A 20 0.75 1.75 -7.00
CA LYS A 20 1.14 0.34 -7.07
C LYS A 20 2.06 -0.01 -5.92
N ILE A 21 1.81 -1.13 -5.27
CA ILE A 21 2.69 -1.63 -4.20
C ILE A 21 3.97 -2.17 -4.85
N THR A 22 5.11 -1.60 -4.47
CA THR A 22 6.40 -1.98 -5.04
C THR A 22 7.24 -2.81 -4.09
N ASN A 23 6.95 -2.77 -2.79
CA ASN A 23 7.65 -3.57 -1.81
C ASN A 23 6.77 -3.78 -0.59
N GLN A 24 7.06 -4.82 0.17
CA GLN A 24 6.37 -5.13 1.41
C GLN A 24 7.35 -5.76 2.40
N SER A 25 7.12 -5.51 3.67
CA SER A 25 7.84 -6.21 4.73
C SER A 25 7.03 -6.19 6.03
N VAL A 26 7.19 -7.21 6.83
CA VAL A 26 6.54 -7.29 8.14
C VAL A 26 7.55 -6.84 9.20
N SER A 27 7.11 -6.02 10.16
CA SER A 27 7.97 -5.57 11.24
C SER A 27 8.46 -6.74 12.10
N ASN A 28 9.60 -6.54 12.79
CA ASN A 28 10.22 -7.60 13.60
C ASN A 28 9.31 -8.10 14.73
N ASP A 29 8.40 -7.27 15.22
CA ASP A 29 7.45 -7.64 16.26
C ASP A 29 6.15 -8.25 15.71
N ASN A 30 6.05 -8.40 14.38
CA ASN A 30 4.88 -8.91 13.66
C ASN A 30 3.60 -8.13 13.92
N LYS A 31 3.70 -6.83 14.21
CA LYS A 31 2.53 -5.97 14.48
C LYS A 31 2.14 -5.11 13.28
N TYR A 32 3.07 -4.83 12.39
CA TYR A 32 2.87 -3.90 11.27
C TYR A 32 3.34 -4.52 9.97
N LEU A 33 2.61 -4.20 8.92
CA LEU A 33 3.04 -4.41 7.54
C LEU A 33 3.49 -3.07 6.98
N TRP A 34 4.71 -3.04 6.45
CA TRP A 34 5.26 -1.87 5.77
C TRP A 34 5.12 -2.04 4.28
N LEU A 35 4.61 -1.01 3.62
CA LEU A 35 4.43 -1.00 2.17
C LEU A 35 5.17 0.18 1.58
N ASN A 36 5.81 -0.04 0.44
CA ASN A 36 6.23 1.03 -0.44
C ASN A 36 5.24 1.10 -1.60
N VAL A 37 4.74 2.28 -1.86
CA VAL A 37 3.72 2.52 -2.88
C VAL A 37 4.23 3.56 -3.87
N ALA A 38 4.33 3.17 -5.13
CA ALA A 38 4.57 4.11 -6.21
C ALA A 38 3.26 4.81 -6.53
N VAL A 39 3.12 6.03 -6.01
CA VAL A 39 1.88 6.82 -6.13
C VAL A 39 1.83 7.47 -7.51
N ASP A 40 0.70 7.34 -8.18
CA ASP A 40 0.51 7.91 -9.51
C ASP A 40 0.71 9.43 -9.47
N GLY A 41 1.51 9.94 -10.41
CA GLY A 41 1.83 11.36 -10.50
C GLY A 41 2.96 11.84 -9.58
N HIS A 42 3.59 10.95 -8.82
CA HIS A 42 4.69 11.26 -7.92
C HIS A 42 5.94 10.47 -8.28
N SER A 43 7.10 11.11 -8.16
CA SER A 43 8.39 10.47 -8.46
C SER A 43 8.96 9.69 -7.28
N SER A 44 8.48 9.97 -6.07
CA SER A 44 8.93 9.28 -4.85
C SER A 44 7.94 8.20 -4.46
N GLU A 45 8.44 7.13 -3.84
CA GLU A 45 7.58 6.09 -3.27
C GLU A 45 7.17 6.46 -1.86
N LEU A 46 5.91 6.21 -1.53
CA LEU A 46 5.38 6.40 -0.18
C LEU A 46 5.68 5.16 0.65
N ASN A 47 6.37 5.34 1.77
CA ASN A 47 6.58 4.28 2.75
C ASN A 47 5.53 4.44 3.84
N ILE A 48 4.69 3.45 4.00
CA ILE A 48 3.54 3.53 4.90
C ILE A 48 3.34 2.20 5.63
N SER A 49 3.02 2.28 6.91
CA SER A 49 2.74 1.10 7.71
C SER A 49 1.24 0.96 7.97
N ILE A 50 0.80 -0.28 8.10
CA ILE A 50 -0.55 -0.60 8.49
C ILE A 50 -0.50 -1.72 9.54
N ALA A 51 -1.29 -1.58 10.60
CA ALA A 51 -1.33 -2.60 11.64
C ALA A 51 -1.90 -3.91 11.09
N LEU A 52 -1.24 -5.02 11.39
CA LEU A 52 -1.69 -6.33 10.92
C LEU A 52 -3.08 -6.70 11.45
N ALA A 53 -3.46 -6.17 12.61
CA ALA A 53 -4.79 -6.37 13.19
C ALA A 53 -5.82 -5.36 12.68
N SER A 54 -5.46 -4.48 11.76
CA SER A 54 -6.34 -3.44 11.25
C SER A 54 -7.48 -4.02 10.41
N ASN A 55 -8.68 -3.50 10.60
CA ASN A 55 -9.81 -3.83 9.73
C ASN A 55 -9.56 -3.39 8.27
N ILE A 56 -8.85 -2.30 8.08
CA ILE A 56 -8.50 -1.81 6.74
C ILE A 56 -7.65 -2.85 6.02
N LEU A 57 -6.62 -3.37 6.68
CA LEU A 57 -5.79 -4.40 6.10
C LEU A 57 -6.57 -5.70 5.88
N ASN A 58 -7.39 -6.11 6.84
CA ASN A 58 -8.18 -7.32 6.70
C ASN A 58 -9.14 -7.25 5.52
N ASN A 59 -9.81 -6.12 5.35
CA ASN A 59 -10.72 -5.93 4.22
C ASN A 59 -10.00 -5.92 2.88
N PHE A 60 -8.77 -5.41 2.85
CA PHE A 60 -7.92 -5.46 1.67
C PHE A 60 -7.44 -6.90 1.40
N ALA A 61 -6.94 -7.55 2.44
CA ALA A 61 -6.30 -8.85 2.33
C ALA A 61 -7.27 -9.97 1.92
N ILE A 62 -8.56 -9.84 2.27
CA ILE A 62 -9.54 -10.85 1.94
C ILE A 62 -9.66 -11.10 0.43
N HIS A 63 -9.29 -10.13 -0.39
CA HIS A 63 -9.30 -10.28 -1.84
C HIS A 63 -8.17 -11.20 -2.36
N PHE A 64 -7.18 -11.50 -1.53
CA PHE A 64 -5.99 -12.27 -1.88
C PHE A 64 -5.90 -13.59 -1.16
N ALA A 65 -6.73 -13.80 -0.14
CA ALA A 65 -6.70 -15.01 0.65
C ALA A 65 -7.17 -16.20 -0.18
N ASP A 66 -6.56 -17.36 0.07
CA ASP A 66 -7.00 -18.61 -0.55
C ASP A 66 -8.26 -19.17 0.14
N ALA A 67 -8.68 -20.36 -0.26
CA ALA A 67 -9.88 -20.99 0.28
C ALA A 67 -9.79 -21.27 1.79
N ASP A 68 -8.56 -21.38 2.32
CA ASP A 68 -8.32 -21.62 3.74
C ASP A 68 -8.19 -20.32 4.55
N GLY A 69 -8.33 -19.17 3.87
CA GLY A 69 -8.16 -17.86 4.51
C GLY A 69 -6.71 -17.45 4.71
N GLU A 70 -5.78 -18.15 4.08
CA GLU A 70 -4.36 -17.85 4.17
C GLU A 70 -3.89 -17.05 2.96
N LEU A 71 -2.96 -16.14 3.18
CA LEU A 71 -2.33 -15.39 2.12
C LEU A 71 -0.84 -15.18 2.43
N ASP A 72 -0.07 -14.97 1.38
CA ASP A 72 1.30 -14.53 1.48
C ASP A 72 1.34 -13.03 1.18
N THR A 73 2.01 -12.25 2.02
CA THR A 73 2.13 -10.80 1.80
C THR A 73 2.87 -10.47 0.51
N GLU A 74 3.65 -11.39 -0.02
CA GLU A 74 4.27 -11.23 -1.35
C GLU A 74 3.25 -11.10 -2.47
N ASP A 75 2.03 -11.61 -2.26
CA ASP A 75 0.95 -11.47 -3.23
C ASP A 75 0.49 -10.02 -3.40
N PHE A 76 0.88 -9.15 -2.48
CA PHE A 76 0.59 -7.72 -2.58
C PHE A 76 1.53 -7.00 -3.56
N LEU A 77 2.65 -7.59 -3.92
CA LEU A 77 3.60 -6.96 -4.84
C LEU A 77 2.99 -6.74 -6.21
N ASN A 78 3.22 -5.55 -6.74
CA ASN A 78 2.72 -5.11 -8.05
C ASN A 78 1.20 -4.95 -8.13
N VAL A 79 0.50 -5.01 -7.01
CA VAL A 79 -0.94 -4.77 -6.97
C VAL A 79 -1.22 -3.28 -7.07
N ARG A 80 -2.15 -2.92 -7.96
CA ARG A 80 -2.67 -1.55 -8.04
C ARG A 80 -3.68 -1.35 -6.92
N ILE A 81 -3.58 -0.20 -6.27
CA ILE A 81 -4.46 0.14 -5.14
C ILE A 81 -5.05 1.54 -5.28
N ALA A 82 -6.25 1.68 -4.76
CA ALA A 82 -6.88 2.98 -4.49
C ALA A 82 -6.92 3.15 -2.98
N PHE A 83 -6.51 4.31 -2.50
CA PHE A 83 -6.41 4.53 -1.07
C PHE A 83 -6.67 5.99 -0.71
N THR A 84 -7.08 6.18 0.52
CA THR A 84 -7.24 7.52 1.11
C THR A 84 -6.24 7.67 2.23
N LEU A 85 -5.55 8.80 2.25
CA LEU A 85 -4.55 9.11 3.26
C LEU A 85 -5.09 10.11 4.26
N ILE A 86 -4.77 9.86 5.52
CA ILE A 86 -4.85 10.83 6.62
C ILE A 86 -3.45 10.99 7.20
N ASN A 87 -3.17 12.14 7.78
CA ASN A 87 -1.87 12.41 8.35
C ASN A 87 -1.96 12.39 9.87
N ARG A 88 -0.95 11.78 10.50
CA ARG A 88 -0.81 11.74 11.95
C ARG A 88 0.55 12.22 12.35
N GLU A 89 0.59 13.01 13.40
CA GLU A 89 1.84 13.47 14.00
C GLU A 89 2.24 12.52 15.11
N ILE A 90 3.46 12.02 15.02
CA ILE A 90 4.07 11.13 16.03
C ILE A 90 5.44 11.67 16.34
N ASN A 91 5.66 12.10 17.60
CA ASN A 91 6.95 12.64 18.05
C ASN A 91 7.46 13.79 17.16
N GLY A 92 6.57 14.68 16.75
CA GLY A 92 6.93 15.85 15.93
C GLY A 92 7.10 15.56 14.44
N LYS A 93 6.91 14.33 14.00
CA LYS A 93 6.96 13.95 12.58
C LYS A 93 5.59 13.57 12.08
N VAL A 94 5.30 13.96 10.85
CA VAL A 94 4.03 13.65 10.21
C VAL A 94 4.17 12.40 9.34
N TYR A 95 3.28 11.45 9.54
CA TYR A 95 3.21 10.21 8.76
C TYR A 95 1.83 10.07 8.14
N SER A 96 1.79 9.66 6.88
CA SER A 96 0.53 9.28 6.25
C SER A 96 0.11 7.90 6.71
N LYS A 97 -1.19 7.73 6.90
CA LYS A 97 -1.82 6.46 7.23
C LYS A 97 -3.00 6.24 6.29
N PHE A 98 -3.31 4.97 6.05
CA PHE A 98 -4.50 4.64 5.28
C PHE A 98 -5.76 4.86 6.12
N SER A 99 -6.70 5.62 5.58
CA SER A 99 -8.07 5.62 6.09
C SER A 99 -8.95 4.68 5.28
N SER A 100 -8.57 4.39 4.04
CA SER A 100 -9.17 3.33 3.23
C SER A 100 -8.10 2.74 2.31
N LEU A 101 -8.27 1.48 1.93
CA LEU A 101 -7.35 0.76 1.05
C LEU A 101 -8.15 -0.29 0.31
N GLU A 102 -8.13 -0.22 -1.02
CA GLU A 102 -8.82 -1.18 -1.86
C GLU A 102 -7.93 -1.58 -3.03
N PRO A 103 -7.94 -2.86 -3.42
CA PRO A 103 -7.23 -3.27 -4.62
C PRO A 103 -7.99 -2.79 -5.86
N ILE A 104 -7.24 -2.39 -6.86
CA ILE A 104 -7.78 -2.16 -8.19
C ILE A 104 -7.43 -3.40 -9.01
N PHE A 105 -8.40 -4.24 -9.23
CA PHE A 105 -8.23 -5.31 -10.20
C PHE A 105 -8.47 -4.70 -11.56
N GLU A 106 -7.42 -4.68 -12.38
CA GLU A 106 -7.64 -4.40 -13.78
C GLU A 106 -8.58 -5.48 -14.27
N GLU A 107 -9.84 -5.10 -14.44
CA GLU A 107 -10.69 -5.88 -15.29
C GLU A 107 -9.94 -5.96 -16.60
N GLU A 108 -9.43 -7.15 -16.90
CA GLU A 108 -9.06 -7.41 -18.26
C GLU A 108 -10.21 -6.86 -19.09
N GLU A 109 -9.91 -5.84 -19.86
CA GLU A 109 -10.87 -5.34 -20.81
C GLU A 109 -11.41 -6.55 -21.54
N VAL A 110 -12.59 -6.94 -21.13
CA VAL A 110 -13.33 -7.89 -21.92
C VAL A 110 -13.61 -7.17 -23.21
N VAL A 111 -12.74 -7.41 -24.16
CA VAL A 111 -12.98 -6.91 -25.49
C VAL A 111 -14.16 -7.65 -26.02
N PHE A 112 -15.29 -7.03 -25.93
CA PHE A 112 -16.48 -7.52 -26.62
C PHE A 112 -16.26 -7.30 -28.10
N LYS A 113 -16.23 -8.37 -28.79
CA LYS A 113 -16.21 -8.33 -30.23
C LYS A 113 -17.57 -8.64 -30.77
#